data_0e1c0d91254522d256f46f19d5c87f32
#
_entry.id   0e1c0d91254522d256f46f19d5c87f32
#
_cell.length_a   1.000
_cell.length_b   1.000
_cell.length_c   1.000
_cell.angle_alpha   90.00
_cell.angle_beta   90.00
_cell.angle_gamma   90.00
#
_symmetry.space_group_name_H-M   'P 1'
#
loop_
_entity.id
_entity.type
_entity.pdbx_description
1 polymer ?
#
loop_
_entity_poly.entity_id
_entity_poly.type
_entity_poly.pdbx_seq_one_letter_code
_entity_poly.pdbx_strand_id
1 'polypeptide(L)'
;VGDILRSNDQIHAVIMRQVGDTMRSSIYQQARWAIEALGLEDEFECTVSPLEITRKSTGQKIYFRGADDPGKVKSIKVPFGYIGVLWFEELDQFMGPEAVRKIEQSVIRGGDTAYIFKTFNPPKTLNNWANKYIKIPKETRLVTESTYLDIPKKWLGKTFIEEAEFLKET
;
A
#
# COMPACT_ATOMS: atom_id res chain seq x y z
N VAL A 1 2.40 6.37 -5.28
CA VAL A 1 1.45 7.20 -4.50
C VAL A 1 1.83 8.68 -4.64
N GLY A 2 3.07 9.07 -4.34
CA GLY A 2 3.52 10.46 -4.41
C GLY A 2 3.23 11.14 -5.74
N ASP A 3 3.56 10.51 -6.85
CA ASP A 3 3.33 11.08 -8.19
C ASP A 3 1.84 11.25 -8.51
N ILE A 4 0.98 10.34 -8.04
CA ILE A 4 -0.48 10.47 -8.21
C ILE A 4 -0.99 11.68 -7.43
N LEU A 5 -0.52 11.89 -6.18
CA LEU A 5 -0.88 13.07 -5.41
C LEU A 5 -0.40 14.38 -6.05
N ARG A 6 0.76 14.35 -6.70
CA ARG A 6 1.30 15.51 -7.43
C ARG A 6 0.55 15.81 -8.72
N SER A 7 -0.05 14.80 -9.35
CA SER A 7 -0.78 14.95 -10.61
C SER A 7 -2.22 15.45 -10.44
N ASN A 8 -2.80 15.33 -9.24
CA ASN A 8 -4.16 15.77 -8.97
C ASN A 8 -4.32 16.22 -7.50
N ASP A 9 -4.45 17.50 -7.29
CA ASP A 9 -4.50 18.13 -5.95
C ASP A 9 -5.78 17.80 -5.16
N GLN A 10 -6.77 17.14 -5.75
CA GLN A 10 -8.01 16.70 -5.08
C GLN A 10 -7.93 15.30 -4.49
N ILE A 11 -6.85 14.56 -4.77
CA ILE A 11 -6.70 13.16 -4.36
C ILE A 11 -5.99 13.05 -3.01
N HIS A 12 -6.56 12.28 -2.10
CA HIS A 12 -5.91 11.77 -0.91
C HIS A 12 -5.63 10.26 -1.06
N ALA A 13 -4.74 9.74 -0.23
CA ALA A 13 -4.38 8.33 -0.23
C ALA A 13 -4.67 7.65 1.11
N VAL A 14 -5.03 6.38 1.07
CA VAL A 14 -5.12 5.50 2.24
C VAL A 14 -4.26 4.28 2.00
N ILE A 15 -3.36 3.99 2.91
CA ILE A 15 -2.56 2.77 2.95
C ILE A 15 -3.08 1.90 4.08
N MET A 16 -3.34 0.63 3.80
CA MET A 16 -3.97 -0.29 4.73
C MET A 16 -3.18 -1.57 4.92
N ARG A 17 -3.13 -2.04 6.15
CA ARG A 17 -2.77 -3.40 6.54
C ARG A 17 -3.91 -4.06 7.29
N GLN A 18 -3.89 -5.40 7.41
CA GLN A 18 -4.85 -6.10 8.26
C GLN A 18 -4.75 -5.63 9.70
N VAL A 19 -3.53 -5.50 10.26
CA VAL A 19 -3.27 -5.08 11.64
C VAL A 19 -2.64 -3.69 11.67
N GLY A 20 -3.29 -2.76 12.37
CA GLY A 20 -2.88 -1.35 12.44
C GLY A 20 -1.60 -1.10 13.24
N ASP A 21 -1.38 -1.84 14.32
CA ASP A 21 -0.27 -1.59 15.26
C ASP A 21 1.12 -1.71 14.62
N THR A 22 1.27 -2.54 13.59
CA THR A 22 2.55 -2.74 12.88
C THR A 22 2.86 -1.68 11.84
N MET A 23 1.91 -0.82 11.47
CA MET A 23 2.06 0.14 10.37
C MET A 23 3.17 1.16 10.62
N ARG A 24 3.31 1.62 11.87
CA ARG A 24 4.31 2.63 12.24
C ARG A 24 5.74 2.15 12.04
N SER A 25 6.01 0.87 12.32
CA SER A 25 7.35 0.26 12.22
C SER A 25 7.62 -0.37 10.84
N SER A 26 6.64 -0.42 9.96
CA SER A 26 6.73 -1.06 8.64
C SER A 26 6.50 -0.04 7.51
N ILE A 27 5.33 -0.08 6.89
CA ILE A 27 5.02 0.67 5.67
C ILE A 27 5.15 2.19 5.84
N TYR A 28 4.92 2.73 7.04
CA TYR A 28 5.13 4.15 7.30
C TYR A 28 6.61 4.52 7.24
N GLN A 29 7.51 3.69 7.80
CA GLN A 29 8.96 3.93 7.71
C GLN A 29 9.46 3.79 6.27
N GLN A 30 8.93 2.83 5.50
CA GLN A 30 9.25 2.71 4.07
C GLN A 30 8.80 3.94 3.28
N ALA A 31 7.62 4.47 3.58
CA ALA A 31 7.13 5.69 2.94
C ALA A 31 8.03 6.91 3.25
N ARG A 32 8.48 7.05 4.51
CA ARG A 32 9.45 8.08 4.90
C ARG A 32 10.78 7.92 4.17
N TRP A 33 11.32 6.71 4.19
CA TRP A 33 12.56 6.41 3.46
C TRP A 33 12.42 6.74 1.96
N ALA A 34 11.29 6.42 1.35
CA ALA A 34 11.05 6.74 -0.05
C ALA A 34 11.02 8.26 -0.31
N ILE A 35 10.42 9.04 0.60
CA ILE A 35 10.43 10.51 0.53
C ILE A 35 11.86 11.04 0.58
N GLU A 36 12.67 10.57 1.53
CA GLU A 36 14.08 10.93 1.68
C GLU A 36 14.90 10.52 0.44
N ALA A 37 14.76 9.28 -0.02
CA ALA A 37 15.48 8.75 -1.18
C ALA A 37 15.15 9.48 -2.49
N LEU A 38 13.98 10.08 -2.59
CA LEU A 38 13.53 10.87 -3.74
C LEU A 38 13.79 12.37 -3.60
N GLY A 39 14.34 12.82 -2.46
CA GLY A 39 14.60 14.24 -2.19
C GLY A 39 13.30 15.06 -2.07
N LEU A 40 12.27 14.50 -1.47
CA LEU A 40 10.93 15.11 -1.36
C LEU A 40 10.59 15.59 0.07
N GLU A 41 11.57 15.69 0.98
CA GLU A 41 11.38 16.08 2.39
C GLU A 41 10.82 17.50 2.51
N ASP A 42 11.17 18.37 1.59
CA ASP A 42 10.63 19.73 1.54
C ASP A 42 9.16 19.77 1.10
N GLU A 43 8.69 18.78 0.35
CA GLU A 43 7.30 18.70 -0.11
C GLU A 43 6.37 18.03 0.89
N PHE A 44 6.88 17.11 1.72
CA PHE A 44 6.05 16.28 2.60
C PHE A 44 6.41 16.44 4.07
N GLU A 45 5.38 16.50 4.89
CA GLU A 45 5.47 16.46 6.35
C GLU A 45 5.00 15.11 6.87
N CYS A 46 5.80 14.47 7.70
CA CYS A 46 5.56 13.15 8.27
C CYS A 46 5.24 13.26 9.77
N THR A 47 4.04 12.87 10.19
CA THR A 47 3.62 12.87 11.59
C THR A 47 3.37 11.45 12.10
N VAL A 48 3.58 11.22 13.39
CA VAL A 48 3.35 9.92 14.04
C VAL A 48 2.10 9.91 14.92
N SER A 49 1.57 11.06 15.25
CA SER A 49 0.34 11.22 16.02
C SER A 49 -0.40 12.48 15.55
N PRO A 50 -1.37 12.34 14.66
CA PRO A 50 -1.83 11.13 13.96
C PRO A 50 -0.76 10.55 13.02
N LEU A 51 -0.87 9.25 12.69
CA LEU A 51 0.03 8.59 11.73
C LEU A 51 -0.40 8.96 10.31
N GLU A 52 0.22 10.00 9.76
CA GLU A 52 -0.14 10.61 8.48
C GLU A 52 1.09 11.21 7.80
N ILE A 53 1.03 11.35 6.49
CA ILE A 53 1.98 12.15 5.70
C ILE A 53 1.15 13.20 4.96
N THR A 54 1.57 14.46 5.06
CA THR A 54 0.86 15.58 4.45
C THR A 54 1.72 16.26 3.40
N ARG A 55 1.19 16.48 2.21
CA ARG A 55 1.85 17.34 1.21
C ARG A 55 1.65 18.79 1.60
N LYS A 56 2.75 19.49 1.88
CA LYS A 56 2.74 20.84 2.49
C LYS A 56 2.06 21.88 1.60
N SER A 57 2.25 21.79 0.28
CA SER A 57 1.74 22.80 -0.67
C SER A 57 0.23 22.78 -0.85
N THR A 58 -0.41 21.61 -0.68
CA THR A 58 -1.84 21.41 -0.98
C THR A 58 -2.65 20.98 0.23
N GLY A 59 -2.00 20.42 1.25
CA GLY A 59 -2.68 19.79 2.39
C GLY A 59 -3.24 18.39 2.11
N GLN A 60 -2.93 17.79 0.95
CA GLN A 60 -3.28 16.41 0.64
C GLN A 60 -2.65 15.46 1.65
N LYS A 61 -3.34 14.37 1.97
CA LYS A 61 -2.89 13.45 3.02
C LYS A 61 -2.78 12.02 2.53
N ILE A 62 -1.81 11.32 3.08
CA ILE A 62 -1.67 9.86 3.06
C ILE A 62 -1.99 9.36 4.47
N TYR A 63 -3.08 8.63 4.60
CA TYR A 63 -3.54 8.04 5.85
C TYR A 63 -3.05 6.60 5.97
N PHE A 64 -2.69 6.19 7.17
CA PHE A 64 -2.32 4.81 7.50
C PHE A 64 -3.36 4.22 8.44
N ARG A 65 -4.04 3.14 8.04
CA ARG A 65 -5.19 2.56 8.78
C ARG A 65 -5.13 1.03 8.81
N GLY A 66 -5.37 0.45 9.98
CA GLY A 66 -5.59 -0.99 10.12
C GLY A 66 -7.02 -1.37 9.73
N ALA A 67 -7.19 -2.55 9.15
CA ALA A 67 -8.51 -3.12 8.85
C ALA A 67 -9.12 -3.83 10.07
N ASP A 68 -8.35 -4.04 11.12
CA ASP A 68 -8.76 -4.58 12.42
C ASP A 68 -9.69 -3.62 13.20
N ASP A 69 -9.75 -2.35 12.80
CA ASP A 69 -10.72 -1.37 13.32
C ASP A 69 -11.66 -0.86 12.20
N PRO A 70 -12.76 -1.57 11.93
CA PRO A 70 -13.73 -1.17 10.90
C PRO A 70 -14.35 0.20 11.15
N GLY A 71 -14.41 0.66 12.39
CA GLY A 71 -14.90 1.98 12.75
C GLY A 71 -13.99 3.08 12.21
N LYS A 72 -12.69 2.93 12.37
CA LYS A 72 -11.70 3.87 11.83
C LYS A 72 -11.70 3.90 10.30
N VAL A 73 -11.88 2.75 9.66
CA VAL A 73 -11.95 2.68 8.18
C VAL A 73 -13.16 3.45 7.65
N LYS A 74 -14.35 3.24 8.23
CA LYS A 74 -15.59 3.92 7.82
C LYS A 74 -15.59 5.42 8.12
N SER A 75 -14.81 5.84 9.11
CA SER A 75 -14.77 7.23 9.58
C SER A 75 -13.70 8.10 8.89
N ILE A 76 -12.98 7.58 7.91
CA ILE A 76 -11.99 8.37 7.17
C ILE A 76 -12.70 9.53 6.47
N LYS A 77 -12.43 10.74 6.93
CA LYS A 77 -12.90 11.98 6.31
C LYS A 77 -11.69 12.75 5.82
N VAL A 78 -11.77 13.22 4.60
CA VAL A 78 -10.77 14.10 4.01
C VAL A 78 -11.19 15.56 4.18
N PRO A 79 -10.25 16.50 4.36
CA PRO A 79 -10.59 17.91 4.54
C PRO A 79 -11.14 18.56 3.26
N PHE A 80 -10.82 18.01 2.10
CA PHE A 80 -11.30 18.41 0.77
C PHE A 80 -11.14 17.25 -0.19
N GLY A 81 -11.59 17.36 -1.44
CA GLY A 81 -11.41 16.36 -2.48
C GLY A 81 -11.95 14.98 -2.11
N TYR A 82 -11.21 13.94 -2.43
CA TYR A 82 -11.64 12.56 -2.21
C TYR A 82 -10.46 11.60 -2.07
N ILE A 83 -10.72 10.36 -1.63
CA ILE A 83 -9.71 9.32 -1.59
C ILE A 83 -9.63 8.67 -2.97
N GLY A 84 -8.61 9.00 -3.73
CA GLY A 84 -8.35 8.48 -5.07
C GLY A 84 -7.23 7.43 -5.10
N VAL A 85 -6.55 7.17 -3.98
CA VAL A 85 -5.56 6.09 -3.86
C VAL A 85 -5.87 5.24 -2.65
N LEU A 86 -5.99 3.93 -2.87
CA LEU A 86 -6.12 2.93 -1.81
C LEU A 86 -5.08 1.84 -2.03
N TRP A 87 -4.24 1.59 -1.03
CA TRP A 87 -3.22 0.56 -1.09
C TRP A 87 -3.40 -0.45 0.04
N PHE A 88 -3.63 -1.70 -0.34
CA PHE A 88 -3.59 -2.86 0.55
C PHE A 88 -2.19 -3.44 0.56
N GLU A 89 -1.48 -3.30 1.65
CA GLU A 89 -0.17 -3.89 1.88
C GLU A 89 -0.31 -5.20 2.65
N GLU A 90 0.44 -6.24 2.24
CA GLU A 90 0.24 -7.62 2.72
C GLU A 90 -1.19 -8.12 2.49
N LEU A 91 -1.66 -8.06 1.23
CA LEU A 91 -3.03 -8.42 0.86
C LEU A 91 -3.46 -9.79 1.38
N ASP A 92 -2.56 -10.78 1.40
CA ASP A 92 -2.80 -12.15 1.82
C ASP A 92 -3.20 -12.27 3.30
N GLN A 93 -2.89 -11.28 4.13
CA GLN A 93 -3.25 -11.21 5.55
C GLN A 93 -4.70 -10.79 5.79
N PHE A 94 -5.34 -10.15 4.81
CA PHE A 94 -6.74 -9.73 4.96
C PHE A 94 -7.69 -10.93 5.01
N MET A 95 -8.87 -10.73 5.61
CA MET A 95 -9.87 -11.76 5.87
C MET A 95 -10.54 -12.32 4.59
N GLY A 96 -10.01 -12.02 3.43
CA GLY A 96 -10.49 -12.52 2.13
C GLY A 96 -11.05 -11.43 1.21
N PRO A 97 -11.46 -11.83 0.00
CA PRO A 97 -11.85 -10.88 -1.06
C PRO A 97 -13.09 -10.05 -0.69
N GLU A 98 -14.02 -10.60 0.09
CA GLU A 98 -15.21 -9.87 0.55
C GLU A 98 -14.86 -8.74 1.53
N ALA A 99 -13.92 -8.98 2.45
CA ALA A 99 -13.46 -7.95 3.38
C ALA A 99 -12.78 -6.81 2.61
N VAL A 100 -11.91 -7.13 1.66
CA VAL A 100 -11.24 -6.16 0.79
C VAL A 100 -12.27 -5.36 -0.02
N ARG A 101 -13.26 -6.01 -0.63
CA ARG A 101 -14.32 -5.34 -1.38
C ARG A 101 -15.14 -4.37 -0.52
N LYS A 102 -15.48 -4.73 0.71
CA LYS A 102 -16.19 -3.86 1.66
C LYS A 102 -15.38 -2.62 2.00
N ILE A 103 -14.07 -2.78 2.16
CA ILE A 103 -13.16 -1.65 2.42
C ILE A 103 -13.12 -0.74 1.18
N GLU A 104 -12.92 -1.29 -0.01
CA GLU A 104 -12.93 -0.51 -1.26
C GLU A 104 -14.19 0.34 -1.38
N GLN A 105 -15.36 -0.25 -1.19
CA GLN A 105 -16.65 0.44 -1.25
C GLN A 105 -16.83 1.49 -0.15
N SER A 106 -16.17 1.31 0.99
CA SER A 106 -16.26 2.26 2.11
C SER A 106 -15.32 3.44 1.95
N VAL A 107 -14.16 3.23 1.34
CA VAL A 107 -13.06 4.20 1.26
C VAL A 107 -13.11 4.99 -0.04
N ILE A 108 -13.30 4.29 -1.17
CA ILE A 108 -13.35 4.94 -2.49
C ILE A 108 -14.75 5.52 -2.71
N ARG A 109 -14.86 6.83 -2.46
CA ARG A 109 -16.10 7.59 -2.62
C ARG A 109 -15.79 8.96 -3.20
N GLY A 110 -16.55 9.33 -4.20
CA GLY A 110 -16.36 10.60 -4.92
C GLY A 110 -15.22 10.54 -5.93
N GLY A 111 -15.16 11.54 -6.79
CA GLY A 111 -14.20 11.65 -7.87
C GLY A 111 -14.40 10.64 -9.02
N ASP A 112 -13.74 10.92 -10.14
CA ASP A 112 -13.92 10.14 -11.37
C ASP A 112 -12.83 9.08 -11.56
N THR A 113 -11.74 9.14 -10.77
CA THR A 113 -10.59 8.25 -10.93
C THR A 113 -10.11 7.75 -9.56
N ALA A 114 -9.89 6.43 -9.48
CA ALA A 114 -9.29 5.82 -8.31
C ALA A 114 -8.24 4.77 -8.72
N TYR A 115 -7.16 4.72 -7.96
CA TYR A 115 -6.08 3.74 -8.10
C TYR A 115 -6.06 2.83 -6.88
N ILE A 116 -6.19 1.52 -7.11
CA ILE A 116 -6.19 0.54 -6.02
C ILE A 116 -4.97 -0.36 -6.20
N PHE A 117 -4.02 -0.24 -5.29
CA PHE A 117 -2.82 -1.08 -5.24
C PHE A 117 -3.04 -2.23 -4.25
N LYS A 118 -2.54 -3.40 -4.61
CA LYS A 118 -2.58 -4.61 -3.79
C LYS A 118 -1.23 -5.30 -3.89
N THR A 119 -0.49 -5.33 -2.80
CA THR A 119 0.86 -5.91 -2.75
C THR A 119 0.91 -7.03 -1.72
N PHE A 120 1.55 -8.13 -2.06
CA PHE A 120 1.77 -9.26 -1.15
C PHE A 120 2.89 -10.16 -1.67
N ASN A 121 3.49 -10.90 -0.77
CA ASN A 121 4.35 -12.03 -1.11
C ASN A 121 3.46 -13.26 -1.27
N PRO A 122 3.47 -13.94 -2.44
CA PRO A 122 2.59 -15.07 -2.67
C PRO A 122 2.80 -16.17 -1.63
N PRO A 123 1.77 -16.53 -0.84
CA PRO A 123 1.86 -17.66 0.08
C PRO A 123 2.18 -18.97 -0.66
N LYS A 124 3.00 -19.86 -0.07
CA LYS A 124 3.33 -21.18 -0.64
C LYS A 124 2.10 -22.02 -0.94
N THR A 125 1.03 -21.86 -0.18
CA THR A 125 -0.21 -22.60 -0.35
C THR A 125 -1.00 -22.07 -1.54
N LEU A 126 -1.09 -22.83 -2.62
CA LEU A 126 -1.85 -22.48 -3.82
C LEU A 126 -3.33 -22.17 -3.53
N ASN A 127 -3.87 -22.72 -2.45
CA ASN A 127 -5.25 -22.51 -2.01
C ASN A 127 -5.49 -21.17 -1.28
N ASN A 128 -4.43 -20.39 -0.98
CA ASN A 128 -4.62 -19.08 -0.40
C ASN A 128 -5.49 -18.21 -1.31
N TRP A 129 -6.38 -17.46 -0.70
CA TRP A 129 -7.36 -16.65 -1.43
C TRP A 129 -6.71 -15.57 -2.30
N ALA A 130 -5.59 -14.98 -1.87
CA ALA A 130 -4.89 -13.95 -2.62
C ALA A 130 -4.30 -14.52 -3.91
N ASN A 131 -3.70 -15.72 -3.86
CA ASN A 131 -3.21 -16.43 -5.04
C ASN A 131 -4.32 -16.76 -6.05
N LYS A 132 -5.52 -17.05 -5.57
CA LYS A 132 -6.69 -17.26 -6.44
C LYS A 132 -7.23 -15.95 -6.99
N TYR A 133 -7.25 -14.92 -6.16
CA TYR A 133 -7.80 -13.61 -6.48
C TYR A 133 -7.10 -12.95 -7.67
N ILE A 134 -5.77 -13.02 -7.75
CA ILE A 134 -5.01 -12.41 -8.87
C ILE A 134 -5.25 -13.12 -10.20
N LYS A 135 -5.67 -14.40 -10.18
CA LYS A 135 -5.96 -15.19 -11.38
C LYS A 135 -7.32 -14.88 -11.99
N ILE A 136 -8.21 -14.20 -11.27
CA ILE A 136 -9.53 -13.81 -11.80
C ILE A 136 -9.31 -12.70 -12.83
N PRO A 137 -9.67 -12.90 -14.11
CA PRO A 137 -9.52 -11.86 -15.12
C PRO A 137 -10.35 -10.61 -14.78
N LYS A 138 -9.74 -9.45 -14.95
CA LYS A 138 -10.44 -8.16 -14.83
C LYS A 138 -9.78 -7.16 -15.78
N GLU A 139 -10.52 -6.61 -16.71
CA GLU A 139 -10.04 -5.69 -17.74
C GLU A 139 -9.25 -4.49 -17.18
N THR A 140 -9.71 -3.96 -16.04
CA THR A 140 -9.10 -2.80 -15.37
C THR A 140 -7.98 -3.16 -14.38
N ARG A 141 -7.47 -4.39 -14.42
CA ARG A 141 -6.41 -4.86 -13.52
C ARG A 141 -5.13 -5.14 -14.28
N LEU A 142 -4.04 -4.58 -13.78
CA LEU A 142 -2.69 -5.00 -14.13
C LEU A 142 -2.13 -5.86 -12.99
N VAL A 143 -1.59 -7.03 -13.31
CA VAL A 143 -0.84 -7.88 -12.38
C VAL A 143 0.62 -7.86 -12.80
N THR A 144 1.50 -7.49 -11.88
CA THR A 144 2.94 -7.54 -12.05
C THR A 144 3.54 -8.45 -10.98
N GLU A 145 4.47 -9.28 -11.36
CA GLU A 145 5.23 -10.14 -10.47
C GLU A 145 6.69 -9.68 -10.50
N SER A 146 7.34 -9.69 -9.35
CA SER A 146 8.76 -9.39 -9.22
C SER A 146 9.41 -10.37 -8.26
N THR A 147 10.67 -10.65 -8.49
CA THR A 147 11.50 -11.52 -7.66
C THR A 147 12.76 -10.78 -7.24
N TYR A 148 13.55 -11.39 -6.36
CA TYR A 148 14.87 -10.84 -6.00
C TYR A 148 15.81 -10.68 -7.20
N LEU A 149 15.56 -11.36 -8.33
CA LEU A 149 16.32 -11.24 -9.56
C LEU A 149 16.08 -9.92 -10.30
N ASP A 150 14.94 -9.29 -10.06
CA ASP A 150 14.53 -8.02 -10.67
C ASP A 150 15.07 -6.81 -9.89
N ILE A 151 15.68 -7.06 -8.72
CA ILE A 151 16.18 -6.02 -7.81
C ILE A 151 17.70 -5.86 -7.98
N PRO A 152 18.23 -4.63 -7.99
CA PRO A 152 19.67 -4.42 -8.01
C PRO A 152 20.38 -5.16 -6.87
N LYS A 153 21.34 -6.03 -7.19
CA LYS A 153 22.06 -6.86 -6.21
C LYS A 153 22.66 -6.08 -5.03
N LYS A 154 23.04 -4.82 -5.25
CA LYS A 154 23.55 -3.92 -4.19
C LYS A 154 22.52 -3.59 -3.09
N TRP A 155 21.23 -3.82 -3.35
CA TRP A 155 20.14 -3.62 -2.37
C TRP A 155 19.85 -4.88 -1.57
N LEU A 156 20.34 -6.03 -2.06
CA LEU A 156 20.22 -7.32 -1.42
C LEU A 156 21.53 -7.64 -0.68
N GLY A 157 21.44 -8.05 0.57
CA GLY A 157 22.62 -8.52 1.30
C GLY A 157 23.15 -9.83 0.71
N LYS A 158 24.50 -10.06 0.78
CA LYS A 158 25.12 -11.28 0.27
C LYS A 158 24.47 -12.55 0.83
N THR A 159 24.26 -12.59 2.14
CA THR A 159 23.61 -13.73 2.83
C THR A 159 22.21 -14.01 2.32
N PHE A 160 21.43 -12.96 2.01
CA PHE A 160 20.10 -13.12 1.43
C PHE A 160 20.15 -13.80 0.06
N ILE A 161 21.10 -13.39 -0.79
CA ILE A 161 21.26 -13.96 -2.14
C ILE A 161 21.69 -15.44 -2.05
N GLU A 162 22.65 -15.76 -1.18
CA GLU A 162 23.13 -17.12 -0.97
C GLU A 162 22.01 -18.05 -0.50
N GLU A 163 21.18 -17.60 0.43
CA GLU A 163 20.03 -18.37 0.91
C GLU A 163 18.93 -18.53 -0.15
N ALA A 164 18.66 -17.47 -0.91
CA ALA A 164 17.67 -17.53 -1.99
C ALA A 164 18.08 -18.49 -3.12
N GLU A 165 19.37 -18.53 -3.49
CA GLU A 165 19.88 -19.48 -4.48
C GLU A 165 19.86 -20.92 -3.94
N PHE A 166 20.22 -21.14 -2.68
CA PHE A 166 20.14 -22.45 -2.05
C PHE A 166 18.71 -23.01 -2.06
N LEU A 167 17.71 -22.18 -1.68
CA LEU A 167 16.30 -22.58 -1.66
C LEU A 167 15.72 -22.84 -3.06
N LYS A 168 16.34 -22.34 -4.11
CA LYS A 168 15.93 -22.60 -5.49
C LYS A 168 16.36 -23.98 -5.99
N GLU A 169 17.43 -24.52 -5.43
CA GLU A 169 18.00 -25.82 -5.81
C GLU A 169 17.38 -26.98 -5.01
N THR A 170 16.63 -26.71 -3.95
CA THR A 170 15.97 -27.68 -3.07
C THR A 170 14.48 -27.73 -3.26
#